data_d8c30fc427d8bf1d09fbff33bbd038d7
#
_entry.id   d8c30fc427d8bf1d09fbff33bbd038d7
#
_cell.length_a   1.000
_cell.length_b   1.000
_cell.length_c   1.000
_cell.angle_alpha   90.00
_cell.angle_beta   90.00
_cell.angle_gamma   90.00
#
_symmetry.space_group_name_H-M   'P 1'
#
loop_
_entity.id
_entity.type
_entity.pdbx_description
1 polymer ?
#
loop_
_entity_poly.entity_id
_entity_poly.type
_entity_poly.pdbx_seq_one_letter_code
_entity_poly.pdbx_strand_id
1 'polypeptide(L)'
;MTEESFTVIEPGSELGKRLKFTKDKFAGYLSLKDNEVWISAIISRKPGKHNLTHLFNRILKLGYEIKVPQPFPHMEAIVKAKGFVRTSEYWDKVDENIDVWVKQGGQP
;
A
#
# COMPACT_ATOMS: atom_id res chain seq x y z
N MET A 1 7.92 -20.31 16.40
CA MET A 1 7.33 -19.82 15.19
C MET A 1 7.00 -18.34 15.28
N THR A 2 7.28 -17.65 14.26
CA THR A 2 7.10 -16.21 14.27
C THR A 2 5.75 -15.83 13.73
N GLU A 3 5.04 -15.04 14.46
CA GLU A 3 3.80 -14.52 13.95
C GLU A 3 4.07 -13.30 13.13
N GLU A 4 3.36 -13.19 12.04
CA GLU A 4 3.43 -12.01 11.26
C GLU A 4 2.67 -10.91 11.96
N SER A 5 3.35 -9.82 12.18
CA SER A 5 2.82 -8.74 12.95
C SER A 5 2.74 -7.50 12.09
N PHE A 6 1.51 -7.05 11.82
CA PHE A 6 1.28 -5.83 11.08
C PHE A 6 0.86 -4.72 12.02
N THR A 7 1.37 -3.52 11.79
CA THR A 7 0.91 -2.33 12.49
C THR A 7 -0.05 -1.61 11.57
N VAL A 8 -1.25 -1.34 12.07
CA VAL A 8 -2.25 -0.63 11.27
C VAL A 8 -1.94 0.86 11.28
N ILE A 9 -1.98 1.46 10.09
CA ILE A 9 -1.79 2.90 9.93
C ILE A 9 -3.13 3.50 9.54
N GLU A 10 -3.71 4.28 10.45
CA GLU A 10 -4.99 4.91 10.16
C GLU A 10 -4.80 6.29 9.59
N PRO A 11 -5.77 6.77 8.79
CA PRO A 11 -5.67 8.13 8.25
C PRO A 11 -5.58 9.14 9.39
N GLY A 12 -4.64 10.07 9.27
CA GLY A 12 -4.46 11.09 10.26
C GLY A 12 -3.66 10.69 11.48
N SER A 13 -3.23 9.42 11.57
CA SER A 13 -2.30 9.02 12.62
C SER A 13 -0.96 9.69 12.39
N GLU A 14 -0.06 9.58 13.36
CA GLU A 14 1.22 10.24 13.23
C GLU A 14 1.98 9.76 11.99
N LEU A 15 2.07 8.44 11.81
CA LEU A 15 2.72 7.90 10.63
C LEU A 15 1.91 8.20 9.38
N GLY A 16 0.58 8.14 9.49
CA GLY A 16 -0.27 8.47 8.36
C GLY A 16 0.00 9.87 7.83
N LYS A 17 0.14 10.84 8.72
CA LYS A 17 0.44 12.20 8.30
C LYS A 17 1.76 12.29 7.58
N ARG A 18 2.75 11.55 8.04
CA ARG A 18 4.06 11.54 7.39
C ARG A 18 3.98 10.96 5.99
N LEU A 19 3.05 10.04 5.76
CA LEU A 19 2.87 9.41 4.46
C LEU A 19 1.89 10.17 3.57
N LYS A 20 1.30 11.26 4.04
CA LYS A 20 0.23 11.98 3.35
C LYS A 20 -1.06 11.17 3.29
N PHE A 21 -1.23 10.27 4.26
CA PHE A 21 -2.41 9.44 4.39
C PHE A 21 -3.29 10.06 5.48
N THR A 22 -4.18 10.97 5.08
CA THR A 22 -4.94 11.78 6.01
C THR A 22 -6.44 11.58 5.80
N LYS A 23 -7.23 11.95 6.82
CA LYS A 23 -8.67 11.67 6.81
C LYS A 23 -9.42 12.43 5.74
N ASP A 24 -8.94 13.61 5.38
CA ASP A 24 -9.59 14.40 4.34
C ASP A 24 -9.40 13.79 2.96
N LYS A 25 -8.39 12.96 2.79
CA LYS A 25 -8.04 12.39 1.49
C LYS A 25 -8.42 10.94 1.36
N PHE A 26 -8.38 10.18 2.44
CA PHE A 26 -8.56 8.73 2.37
C PHE A 26 -9.44 8.18 3.48
N ALA A 27 -10.12 7.08 3.17
CA ALA A 27 -10.76 6.20 4.13
C ALA A 27 -10.04 4.86 4.06
N GLY A 28 -10.21 4.03 5.09
CA GLY A 28 -9.58 2.72 5.13
C GLY A 28 -8.33 2.75 5.99
N TYR A 29 -7.36 1.91 5.66
CA TYR A 29 -6.14 1.82 6.44
C TYR A 29 -5.01 1.22 5.62
N LEU A 30 -3.79 1.47 6.07
CA LEU A 30 -2.60 0.81 5.55
C LEU A 30 -2.07 -0.12 6.62
N SER A 31 -1.24 -1.07 6.23
CA SER A 31 -0.59 -1.97 7.18
C SER A 31 0.92 -1.90 6.98
N LEU A 32 1.65 -1.84 8.08
CA LEU A 32 3.11 -1.76 8.05
C LEU A 32 3.68 -3.05 8.63
N LYS A 33 4.58 -3.67 7.91
CA LYS A 33 5.31 -4.84 8.37
C LYS A 33 6.75 -4.69 7.91
N ASP A 34 7.67 -4.60 8.86
CA ASP A 34 9.07 -4.36 8.55
C ASP A 34 9.19 -3.09 7.70
N ASN A 35 9.70 -3.20 6.49
CA ASN A 35 9.85 -2.06 5.60
C ASN A 35 8.82 -2.05 4.48
N GLU A 36 7.71 -2.75 4.68
CA GLU A 36 6.67 -2.92 3.67
C GLU A 36 5.39 -2.23 4.10
N VAL A 37 4.84 -1.40 3.23
CA VAL A 37 3.52 -0.81 3.43
C VAL A 37 2.56 -1.56 2.54
N TRP A 38 1.59 -2.22 3.16
CA TRP A 38 0.60 -3.02 2.46
C TRP A 38 -0.67 -2.23 2.30
N ILE A 39 -1.18 -2.17 1.09
CA ILE A 39 -2.38 -1.41 0.77
C ILE A 39 -3.47 -2.40 0.34
N SER A 40 -4.36 -2.73 1.26
CA SER A 40 -5.43 -3.70 1.00
C SER A 40 -6.79 -3.06 0.85
N ALA A 41 -7.05 -2.00 1.60
CA ALA A 41 -8.39 -1.45 1.67
C ALA A 41 -8.34 0.05 1.91
N ILE A 42 -8.14 0.81 0.84
CA ILE A 42 -8.21 2.27 0.96
C ILE A 42 -9.14 2.81 -0.12
N ILE A 43 -9.75 3.94 0.17
CA ILE A 43 -10.62 4.65 -0.74
C ILE A 43 -10.19 6.10 -0.77
N SER A 44 -9.96 6.62 -1.97
CA SER A 44 -9.66 8.04 -2.13
C SER A 44 -10.96 8.83 -2.01
N ARG A 45 -10.99 9.80 -1.11
CA ARG A 45 -12.18 10.61 -0.91
C ARG A 45 -12.32 11.71 -1.96
N LYS A 46 -11.24 12.01 -2.64
CA LYS A 46 -11.22 13.08 -3.66
C LYS A 46 -10.55 12.54 -4.93
N PRO A 47 -11.26 11.69 -5.67
CA PRO A 47 -10.69 11.13 -6.91
C PRO A 47 -10.35 12.26 -7.87
N GLY A 48 -9.29 12.06 -8.65
CA GLY A 48 -8.88 13.06 -9.61
C GLY A 48 -7.97 14.13 -9.07
N LYS A 49 -7.64 14.10 -7.78
CA LYS A 49 -6.71 15.06 -7.19
C LYS A 49 -5.31 14.50 -7.01
N HIS A 50 -5.05 13.33 -7.58
CA HIS A 50 -3.73 12.68 -7.53
C HIS A 50 -3.27 12.36 -6.11
N ASN A 51 -4.20 12.23 -5.17
CA ASN A 51 -3.83 11.93 -3.80
C ASN A 51 -3.16 10.58 -3.66
N LEU A 52 -3.63 9.58 -4.42
CA LEU A 52 -3.03 8.25 -4.38
C LEU A 52 -1.61 8.28 -4.93
N THR A 53 -1.37 9.04 -5.98
CA THR A 53 -0.03 9.20 -6.52
C THR A 53 0.90 9.84 -5.48
N HIS A 54 0.41 10.87 -4.80
CA HIS A 54 1.21 11.53 -3.77
C HIS A 54 1.49 10.58 -2.61
N LEU A 55 0.51 9.75 -2.24
CA LEU A 55 0.69 8.76 -1.18
C LEU A 55 1.79 7.77 -1.56
N PHE A 56 1.70 7.20 -2.76
CA PHE A 56 2.69 6.24 -3.23
C PHE A 56 4.09 6.88 -3.23
N ASN A 57 4.20 8.09 -3.79
CA ASN A 57 5.49 8.74 -3.89
C ASN A 57 6.09 9.01 -2.51
N ARG A 58 5.25 9.38 -1.55
CA ARG A 58 5.73 9.65 -0.20
C ARG A 58 6.23 8.38 0.47
N ILE A 59 5.47 7.29 0.33
CA ILE A 59 5.87 6.02 0.90
C ILE A 59 7.24 5.60 0.35
N LEU A 60 7.38 5.68 -0.98
CA LEU A 60 8.63 5.28 -1.62
C LEU A 60 9.78 6.19 -1.23
N LYS A 61 9.51 7.50 -1.12
CA LYS A 61 10.54 8.46 -0.78
C LYS A 61 11.11 8.20 0.62
N LEU A 62 10.27 7.71 1.53
CA LEU A 62 10.72 7.39 2.87
C LEU A 62 11.42 6.05 2.94
N GLY A 63 11.55 5.35 1.83
CA GLY A 63 12.32 4.11 1.76
C GLY A 63 11.52 2.84 1.93
N TYR A 64 10.20 2.96 2.04
CA TYR A 64 9.35 1.77 2.20
C TYR A 64 9.06 1.13 0.85
N GLU A 65 8.81 -0.17 0.89
CA GLU A 65 8.30 -0.91 -0.25
C GLU A 65 6.78 -0.91 -0.18
N ILE A 66 6.11 -0.80 -1.33
CA ILE A 66 4.65 -0.85 -1.38
C ILE A 66 4.23 -2.20 -1.91
N LYS A 67 3.28 -2.86 -1.23
CA LYS A 67 2.69 -4.11 -1.68
C LYS A 67 1.17 -3.97 -1.73
N VAL A 68 0.59 -4.36 -2.86
CA VAL A 68 -0.86 -4.28 -3.07
C VAL A 68 -1.35 -5.69 -3.39
N PRO A 69 -1.94 -6.39 -2.42
CA PRO A 69 -2.39 -7.76 -2.65
C PRO A 69 -3.75 -7.78 -3.33
N GLN A 70 -3.89 -8.65 -4.31
CA GLN A 70 -5.15 -8.93 -4.99
C GLN A 70 -6.00 -7.69 -5.27
N PRO A 71 -5.44 -6.70 -6.00
CA PRO A 71 -6.20 -5.46 -6.22
C PRO A 71 -7.42 -5.69 -7.10
N PHE A 72 -8.48 -4.94 -6.80
CA PHE A 72 -9.62 -4.90 -7.70
C PHE A 72 -9.19 -4.26 -9.02
N PRO A 73 -9.96 -4.47 -10.11
CA PRO A 73 -9.53 -4.01 -11.44
C PRO A 73 -9.13 -2.55 -11.52
N HIS A 74 -9.83 -1.68 -10.81
CA HIS A 74 -9.49 -0.26 -10.83
C HIS A 74 -8.09 -0.01 -10.23
N MET A 75 -7.82 -0.60 -9.08
CA MET A 75 -6.52 -0.45 -8.43
C MET A 75 -5.44 -1.18 -9.21
N GLU A 76 -5.78 -2.33 -9.81
CA GLU A 76 -4.82 -3.06 -10.62
C GLU A 76 -4.34 -2.20 -11.80
N ALA A 77 -5.26 -1.51 -12.44
CA ALA A 77 -4.89 -0.63 -13.56
C ALA A 77 -3.96 0.49 -13.08
N ILE A 78 -4.22 1.02 -11.88
CA ILE A 78 -3.39 2.09 -11.34
C ILE A 78 -1.98 1.60 -11.04
N VAL A 79 -1.84 0.48 -10.33
CA VAL A 79 -0.51 0.00 -9.94
C VAL A 79 0.27 -0.43 -11.19
N LYS A 80 -0.40 -1.01 -12.17
CA LYS A 80 0.25 -1.39 -13.41
C LYS A 80 0.79 -0.17 -14.12
N ALA A 81 -0.01 0.88 -14.20
CA ALA A 81 0.41 2.12 -14.88
C ALA A 81 1.56 2.80 -14.15
N LYS A 82 1.68 2.59 -12.85
CA LYS A 82 2.74 3.22 -12.06
C LYS A 82 3.99 2.35 -11.94
N GLY A 83 4.06 1.26 -12.67
CA GLY A 83 5.29 0.48 -12.74
C GLY A 83 5.45 -0.55 -11.66
N PHE A 84 4.40 -0.90 -10.95
CA PHE A 84 4.46 -2.01 -10.00
C PHE A 84 4.67 -3.32 -10.75
N VAL A 85 5.33 -4.26 -10.10
CA VAL A 85 5.60 -5.56 -10.68
C VAL A 85 4.70 -6.59 -10.00
N ARG A 86 4.03 -7.41 -10.81
CA ARG A 86 3.16 -8.45 -10.31
C ARG A 86 3.99 -9.64 -9.84
N THR A 87 3.76 -10.06 -8.59
CA THR A 87 4.44 -11.22 -8.02
C THR A 87 3.41 -12.15 -7.42
N SER A 88 3.86 -13.30 -6.92
CA SER A 88 3.00 -14.28 -6.29
C SER A 88 3.58 -14.58 -4.91
N GLU A 89 2.73 -14.55 -3.87
CA GLU A 89 3.17 -14.86 -2.52
C GLU A 89 2.19 -15.85 -1.90
N TYR A 90 2.73 -16.76 -1.10
CA TYR A 90 1.91 -17.73 -0.40
C TYR A 90 1.35 -17.11 0.89
N TRP A 91 0.05 -17.26 1.10
CA TRP A 91 -0.61 -16.76 2.29
C TRP A 91 -1.20 -17.92 3.07
N ASP A 92 -0.73 -18.09 4.31
CA ASP A 92 -1.20 -19.16 5.19
C ASP A 92 -2.69 -19.09 5.44
N LYS A 93 -3.23 -17.89 5.56
CA LYS A 93 -4.63 -17.73 5.93
C LYS A 93 -5.58 -18.31 4.91
N VAL A 94 -5.19 -18.31 3.65
CA VAL A 94 -6.02 -18.87 2.59
C VAL A 94 -5.40 -20.11 1.98
N ASP A 95 -4.21 -20.50 2.44
CA ASP A 95 -3.52 -21.69 2.00
C ASP A 95 -3.35 -21.73 0.48
N GLU A 96 -2.97 -20.59 -0.10
CA GLU A 96 -2.73 -20.53 -1.54
C GLU A 96 -1.88 -19.32 -1.85
N ASN A 97 -1.36 -19.31 -3.07
CA ASN A 97 -0.60 -18.18 -3.58
C ASN A 97 -1.57 -17.11 -4.05
N ILE A 98 -1.24 -15.86 -3.77
CA ILE A 98 -2.03 -14.72 -4.24
C ILE A 98 -1.15 -13.80 -5.04
N ASP A 99 -1.79 -13.01 -5.90
CA ASP A 99 -1.08 -11.98 -6.66
C ASP A 99 -0.81 -10.80 -5.75
N VAL A 100 0.43 -10.33 -5.76
CA VAL A 100 0.84 -9.13 -5.01
C VAL A 100 1.62 -8.23 -5.95
N TRP A 101 1.18 -6.99 -6.08
CA TRP A 101 1.88 -6.01 -6.91
C TRP A 101 2.83 -5.23 -6.02
N VAL A 102 4.08 -5.12 -6.44
CA VAL A 102 5.17 -4.62 -5.60
C VAL A 102 5.91 -3.48 -6.28
N LYS A 103 6.21 -2.44 -5.52
CA LYS A 103 7.11 -1.39 -5.97
C LYS A 103 8.06 -1.06 -4.83
N GLN A 104 9.35 -1.08 -5.10
CA GLN A 104 10.35 -0.83 -4.08
C GLN A 104 10.69 0.64 -4.02
N GLY A 105 10.91 1.11 -2.80
CA GLY A 105 11.29 2.48 -2.57
C GLY A 105 12.78 2.64 -2.37
N GLY A 106 13.17 3.89 -2.11
CA GLY A 106 14.56 4.17 -1.77
C GLY A 106 15.52 4.10 -2.94
N GLN A 107 15.02 4.00 -4.15
CA GLN A 107 15.88 3.94 -5.32
C GLN A 107 16.12 5.33 -5.87
N PRO A 108 17.37 5.64 -6.18
CA PRO A 108 17.66 6.92 -6.80
C PRO A 108 17.01 7.07 -8.15
#